data_ef4af9a9f8bd5d7988b178784fc927cd
#
_entry.id   ef4af9a9f8bd5d7988b178784fc927cd
#
_cell.length_a   1.000
_cell.length_b   1.000
_cell.length_c   1.000
_cell.angle_alpha   90.00
_cell.angle_beta   90.00
_cell.angle_gamma   90.00
#
_symmetry.space_group_name_H-M   'P 1'
#
loop_
_entity.id
_entity.type
_entity.pdbx_description
1 polymer ?
#
loop_
_entity_poly.entity_id
_entity_poly.type
_entity_poly.pdbx_seq_one_letter_code
_entity_poly.pdbx_strand_id
1 'polypeptide(L)'
;MNPEILKYIETHSMGQTSYGYGSGAEARIAKMVMIELVKAGHADFLLLRDDSVAKWWGGIVSVARKAIEAREEKKRLYHIKLAAWERLTVEERKVLGIVKAPVKPKG
;
A
#
# COMPACT_ATOMS: atom_id res chain seq x y z
N MET A 1 7.62 8.85 -9.97
CA MET A 1 6.73 8.03 -9.14
C MET A 1 7.03 8.26 -7.67
N ASN A 2 6.02 8.20 -6.81
CA ASN A 2 6.19 8.33 -5.37
C ASN A 2 7.11 7.22 -4.84
N PRO A 3 8.22 7.55 -4.14
CA PRO A 3 9.15 6.55 -3.61
C PRO A 3 8.50 5.55 -2.64
N GLU A 4 7.48 5.97 -1.90
CA GLU A 4 6.76 5.11 -0.96
C GLU A 4 5.98 4.01 -1.68
N ILE A 5 5.31 4.37 -2.78
CA ILE A 5 4.60 3.41 -3.63
C ILE A 5 5.58 2.40 -4.22
N LEU A 6 6.71 2.88 -4.73
CA LEU A 6 7.73 2.03 -5.32
C LEU A 6 8.31 1.05 -4.29
N LYS A 7 8.59 1.53 -3.08
CA LYS A 7 9.08 0.70 -1.98
C LYS A 7 8.06 -0.37 -1.58
N TYR A 8 6.78 0.00 -1.54
CA TYR A 8 5.71 -0.95 -1.25
C TYR A 8 5.68 -2.08 -2.28
N ILE A 9 5.74 -1.73 -3.56
CA ILE A 9 5.76 -2.69 -4.66
C ILE A 9 6.97 -3.62 -4.55
N GLU A 10 8.14 -3.06 -4.22
CA GLU A 10 9.39 -3.79 -4.09
C GLU A 10 9.35 -4.83 -2.96
N THR A 11 8.72 -4.50 -1.84
CA THR A 11 8.71 -5.31 -0.63
C THR A 11 7.52 -6.25 -0.49
N HIS A 12 6.51 -6.13 -1.35
CA HIS A 12 5.31 -6.97 -1.28
C HIS A 12 5.18 -7.86 -2.51
N SER A 13 4.60 -9.04 -2.31
CA SER A 13 4.34 -9.99 -3.38
C SER A 13 3.18 -9.48 -4.23
N MET A 14 3.51 -8.82 -5.33
CA MET A 14 2.57 -8.23 -6.27
C MET A 14 2.95 -8.63 -7.68
N GLY A 15 2.06 -8.45 -8.63
CA GLY A 15 2.32 -8.74 -10.04
C GLY A 15 1.70 -10.01 -10.55
N GLN A 16 1.09 -10.80 -9.69
CA GLN A 16 0.23 -11.91 -10.09
C GLN A 16 -1.14 -11.33 -10.43
N THR A 17 -1.20 -10.66 -11.56
CA THR A 17 -2.44 -10.06 -12.01
C THR A 17 -2.97 -10.83 -13.21
N SER A 18 -4.23 -10.59 -13.53
CA SER A 18 -4.89 -11.12 -14.71
C SER A 18 -4.37 -10.57 -16.03
N TYR A 19 -3.31 -9.82 -16.03
CA TYR A 19 -2.77 -9.13 -17.22
C TYR A 19 -1.64 -9.91 -17.91
N GLY A 20 -1.61 -11.24 -17.82
CA GLY A 20 -0.86 -12.05 -18.74
C GLY A 20 0.57 -12.44 -18.41
N TYR A 21 1.09 -12.09 -17.26
CA TYR A 21 2.35 -12.64 -16.78
C TYR A 21 2.06 -13.85 -15.91
N GLY A 22 1.88 -14.99 -16.57
CA GLY A 22 1.17 -16.15 -16.05
C GLY A 22 1.77 -16.88 -14.86
N SER A 23 3.10 -16.93 -14.67
CA SER A 23 3.69 -17.62 -13.53
C SER A 23 4.18 -16.62 -12.47
N GLY A 24 4.18 -17.06 -11.21
CA GLY A 24 4.67 -16.24 -10.12
C GLY A 24 6.13 -15.82 -10.29
N ALA A 25 6.97 -16.69 -10.87
CA ALA A 25 8.37 -16.37 -11.12
C ALA A 25 8.52 -15.31 -12.21
N GLU A 26 7.79 -15.44 -13.31
CA GLU A 26 7.82 -14.49 -14.40
C GLU A 26 7.29 -13.12 -13.98
N ALA A 27 6.18 -13.10 -13.24
CA ALA A 27 5.60 -11.88 -12.71
C ALA A 27 6.58 -11.17 -11.76
N ARG A 28 7.29 -11.91 -10.94
CA ARG A 28 8.28 -11.36 -10.02
C ARG A 28 9.47 -10.75 -10.77
N ILE A 29 9.96 -11.43 -11.80
CA ILE A 29 11.05 -10.92 -12.63
C ILE A 29 10.62 -9.66 -13.36
N ALA A 30 9.44 -9.67 -13.97
CA ALA A 30 8.89 -8.51 -14.67
C ALA A 30 8.76 -7.31 -13.72
N LYS A 31 8.29 -7.54 -12.50
CA LYS A 31 8.17 -6.50 -11.48
C LYS A 31 9.54 -5.91 -11.12
N MET A 32 10.55 -6.76 -10.90
CA MET A 32 11.90 -6.32 -10.57
C MET A 32 12.51 -5.48 -11.68
N VAL A 33 12.36 -5.92 -12.94
CA VAL A 33 12.86 -5.18 -14.10
C VAL A 33 12.18 -3.82 -14.19
N MET A 34 10.86 -3.77 -14.02
CA MET A 34 10.11 -2.52 -14.09
C MET A 34 10.53 -1.55 -12.98
N ILE A 35 10.75 -2.04 -11.76
CA ILE A 35 11.23 -1.22 -10.65
C ILE A 35 12.57 -0.57 -11.01
N GLU A 36 13.50 -1.34 -11.55
CA GLU A 36 14.80 -0.81 -11.95
C GLU A 36 14.68 0.23 -13.08
N LEU A 37 13.78 0.01 -14.04
CA LEU A 37 13.51 0.98 -15.11
C LEU A 37 12.93 2.27 -14.56
N VAL A 38 12.03 2.19 -13.59
CA VAL A 38 11.44 3.38 -12.95
C VAL A 38 12.52 4.16 -12.20
N LYS A 39 13.37 3.47 -11.44
CA LYS A 39 14.48 4.10 -10.71
C LYS A 39 15.46 4.79 -11.64
N ALA A 40 15.70 4.20 -12.80
CA ALA A 40 16.62 4.75 -13.81
C ALA A 40 15.99 5.85 -14.67
N GLY A 41 14.68 6.08 -14.56
CA GLY A 41 13.98 7.08 -15.36
C GLY A 41 13.67 6.63 -16.80
N HIS A 42 13.70 5.33 -17.07
CA HIS A 42 13.49 4.79 -18.43
C HIS A 42 12.14 4.08 -18.61
N ALA A 43 11.31 4.01 -17.56
CA ALA A 43 10.04 3.30 -17.62
C ALA A 43 9.05 3.89 -18.63
N ASP A 44 9.04 5.21 -18.79
CA ASP A 44 8.09 5.89 -19.66
C ASP A 44 8.21 5.44 -21.12
N PHE A 45 9.41 5.16 -21.56
CA PHE A 45 9.68 4.67 -22.91
C PHE A 45 8.89 3.37 -23.18
N LEU A 46 8.92 2.44 -22.23
CA LEU A 46 8.25 1.16 -22.35
C LEU A 46 6.73 1.30 -22.18
N LEU A 47 6.29 2.09 -21.21
CA LEU A 47 4.89 2.30 -20.92
C LEU A 47 4.13 2.98 -22.05
N LEU A 48 4.79 3.87 -22.78
CA LEU A 48 4.19 4.54 -23.95
C LEU A 48 4.11 3.64 -25.16
N ARG A 49 4.95 2.61 -25.24
CA ARG A 49 5.02 1.73 -26.43
C ARG A 49 4.22 0.45 -26.29
N ASP A 50 4.05 -0.04 -25.07
CA ASP A 50 3.35 -1.31 -24.84
C ASP A 50 2.17 -1.11 -23.90
N ASP A 51 0.97 -1.17 -24.46
CA ASP A 51 -0.28 -0.99 -23.74
C ASP A 51 -0.52 -2.07 -22.68
N SER A 52 -0.13 -3.31 -22.97
CA SER A 52 -0.27 -4.43 -22.03
C SER A 52 0.61 -4.23 -20.81
N VAL A 53 1.85 -3.79 -21.00
CA VAL A 53 2.77 -3.47 -19.91
C VAL A 53 2.24 -2.29 -19.10
N ALA A 54 1.71 -1.26 -19.75
CA ALA A 54 1.13 -0.10 -19.08
C ALA A 54 -0.05 -0.48 -18.19
N LYS A 55 -0.95 -1.33 -18.67
CA LYS A 55 -2.10 -1.82 -17.90
C LYS A 55 -1.67 -2.67 -16.72
N TRP A 56 -0.74 -3.57 -16.92
CA TRP A 56 -0.20 -4.43 -15.87
C TRP A 56 0.45 -3.60 -14.77
N TRP A 57 1.34 -2.69 -15.13
CA TRP A 57 2.04 -1.82 -14.18
C TRP A 57 1.07 -0.88 -13.46
N GLY A 58 0.12 -0.30 -14.20
CA GLY A 58 -0.92 0.55 -13.63
C GLY A 58 -1.76 -0.17 -12.59
N GLY A 59 -2.07 -1.46 -12.81
CA GLY A 59 -2.76 -2.29 -11.84
C GLY A 59 -1.97 -2.47 -10.55
N ILE A 60 -0.67 -2.76 -10.67
CA ILE A 60 0.23 -2.90 -9.51
C ILE A 60 0.31 -1.60 -8.71
N VAL A 61 0.51 -0.48 -9.39
CA VAL A 61 0.59 0.84 -8.76
C VAL A 61 -0.71 1.18 -8.05
N SER A 62 -1.85 0.90 -8.68
CA SER A 62 -3.18 1.15 -8.09
C SER A 62 -3.38 0.36 -6.80
N VAL A 63 -3.03 -0.93 -6.79
CA VAL A 63 -3.14 -1.78 -5.59
C VAL A 63 -2.23 -1.26 -4.48
N ALA A 64 -0.99 -0.90 -4.80
CA ALA A 64 -0.05 -0.36 -3.83
C ALA A 64 -0.55 0.96 -3.23
N ARG A 65 -1.06 1.85 -4.07
CA ARG A 65 -1.60 3.15 -3.63
C ARG A 65 -2.78 2.96 -2.67
N LYS A 66 -3.72 2.09 -3.02
CA LYS A 66 -4.88 1.79 -2.16
C LYS A 66 -4.48 1.18 -0.83
N ALA A 67 -3.48 0.31 -0.83
CA ALA A 67 -2.97 -0.31 0.40
C ALA A 67 -2.33 0.74 1.32
N ILE A 68 -1.55 1.67 0.76
CA ILE A 68 -0.92 2.75 1.51
C ILE A 68 -2.00 3.69 2.08
N GLU A 69 -2.98 4.07 1.26
CA GLU A 69 -4.09 4.94 1.71
C GLU A 69 -4.89 4.29 2.83
N ALA A 70 -5.17 3.00 2.74
CA ALA A 70 -5.88 2.26 3.79
C ALA A 70 -5.07 2.23 5.10
N ARG A 71 -3.75 2.06 5.00
CA ARG A 71 -2.84 2.08 6.14
C ARG A 71 -2.83 3.46 6.82
N GLU A 72 -2.73 4.52 6.05
CA GLU A 72 -2.77 5.89 6.56
C GLU A 72 -4.11 6.22 7.22
N GLU A 73 -5.22 5.75 6.65
CA GLU A 73 -6.54 5.93 7.22
C GLU A 73 -6.68 5.22 8.57
N LYS A 74 -6.18 4.01 8.69
CA LYS A 74 -6.16 3.28 9.96
C LYS A 74 -5.36 4.02 11.03
N LYS A 75 -4.21 4.57 10.67
CA LYS A 75 -3.38 5.37 11.59
C LYS A 75 -4.12 6.62 12.04
N ARG A 76 -4.75 7.31 11.10
CA ARG A 76 -5.54 8.52 11.40
C ARG A 76 -6.66 8.22 12.39
N LEU A 77 -7.43 7.16 12.14
CA LEU A 77 -8.51 6.74 13.01
C LEU A 77 -8.00 6.33 14.39
N TYR A 78 -6.87 5.64 14.44
CA TYR A 78 -6.24 5.27 15.71
C TYR A 78 -5.91 6.51 16.55
N HIS A 79 -5.28 7.52 15.93
CA HIS A 79 -4.93 8.74 16.66
C HIS A 79 -6.15 9.51 17.16
N ILE A 80 -7.23 9.54 16.38
CA ILE A 80 -8.49 10.15 16.80
C ILE A 80 -9.08 9.40 18.00
N LYS A 81 -9.12 8.09 17.93
CA LYS A 81 -9.63 7.24 19.01
C LYS A 81 -8.80 7.39 20.28
N LEU A 82 -7.48 7.40 20.15
CA LEU A 82 -6.57 7.56 21.27
C LEU A 82 -6.74 8.91 21.95
N ALA A 83 -6.81 9.99 21.17
CA ALA A 83 -7.03 11.33 21.70
C ALA A 83 -8.35 11.44 22.45
N ALA A 84 -9.43 10.87 21.90
CA ALA A 84 -10.73 10.84 22.55
C ALA A 84 -10.69 10.03 23.85
N TRP A 85 -10.04 8.85 23.82
CA TRP A 85 -9.90 7.98 24.99
C TRP A 85 -9.12 8.68 26.11
N GLU A 86 -8.05 9.37 25.80
CA GLU A 86 -7.22 10.10 26.78
C GLU A 86 -7.97 11.26 27.44
N ARG A 87 -8.95 11.85 26.77
CA ARG A 87 -9.78 12.93 27.32
C ARG A 87 -10.82 12.43 28.32
N LEU A 88 -11.15 11.14 28.26
CA LEU A 88 -12.14 10.55 29.15
C LEU A 88 -11.52 10.26 30.52
N THR A 89 -12.33 10.44 31.59
CA THR A 89 -11.96 10.00 32.92
C THR A 89 -12.06 8.47 33.02
N VAL A 90 -11.45 7.90 34.06
CA VAL A 90 -11.55 6.46 34.33
C VAL A 90 -13.00 6.04 34.50
N GLU A 91 -13.82 6.83 35.17
CA GLU A 91 -15.24 6.55 35.35
C GLU A 91 -15.97 6.57 34.00
N GLU A 92 -15.73 7.59 33.19
CA GLU A 92 -16.35 7.69 31.86
C GLU A 92 -15.99 6.51 30.98
N ARG A 93 -14.75 6.05 31.01
CA ARG A 93 -14.31 4.86 30.27
C ARG A 93 -15.06 3.62 30.69
N LYS A 94 -15.27 3.45 32.01
CA LYS A 94 -16.04 2.33 32.56
C LYS A 94 -17.49 2.36 32.11
N VAL A 95 -18.12 3.52 32.19
CA VAL A 95 -19.52 3.71 31.78
C VAL A 95 -19.71 3.41 30.30
N LEU A 96 -18.79 3.83 29.47
CA LEU A 96 -18.83 3.61 28.02
C LEU A 96 -18.35 2.21 27.61
N GLY A 97 -17.80 1.43 28.52
CA GLY A 97 -17.29 0.10 28.22
C GLY A 97 -15.98 0.08 27.45
N ILE A 98 -15.20 1.16 27.47
CA ILE A 98 -13.94 1.30 26.74
C ILE A 98 -12.75 1.47 27.68
N VAL A 99 -12.63 0.55 28.62
CA VAL A 99 -11.58 0.60 29.65
C VAL A 99 -10.18 0.48 29.05
N LYS A 100 -10.04 -0.33 28.01
CA LYS A 100 -8.74 -0.53 27.34
C LYS A 100 -8.46 0.54 26.29
N ALA A 101 -7.22 1.03 26.24
CA ALA A 101 -6.80 1.95 25.22
C ALA A 101 -6.91 1.34 23.80
N PRO A 102 -7.16 2.18 22.77
CA PRO A 102 -7.14 1.71 21.38
C PRO A 102 -5.83 1.02 21.04
N VAL A 103 -5.91 -0.04 20.26
CA VAL A 103 -4.73 -0.80 19.84
C VAL A 103 -4.12 -0.15 18.61
N LYS A 104 -2.80 0.07 18.64
CA LYS A 104 -2.07 0.63 17.50
C LYS A 104 -2.17 -0.32 16.30
N PRO A 105 -2.56 0.15 15.10
CA PRO A 105 -2.64 -0.69 13.92
C PRO A 105 -1.25 -1.18 13.51
N LYS A 106 -1.19 -2.42 13.01
CA LYS A 106 0.02 -2.99 12.45
C LYS A 106 0.27 -2.39 11.06
N GLY A 107 1.50 -2.05 10.80
CA GLY A 107 1.89 -1.56 9.49
C GLY A 107 2.49 -0.20 9.37
#